data_c58d8c88ab5a935f2adb4edb08e5226a
#
_entry.id   c58d8c88ab5a935f2adb4edb08e5226a
#
_cell.length_a   1.000
_cell.length_b   1.000
_cell.length_c   1.000
_cell.angle_alpha   90.00
_cell.angle_beta   90.00
_cell.angle_gamma   90.00
#
_symmetry.space_group_name_H-M   'P 1'
#
loop_
_entity.id
_entity.type
_entity.pdbx_description
1 polymer ?
#
loop_
_entity_poly.entity_id
_entity_poly.type
_entity_poly.pdbx_seq_one_letter_code
_entity_poly.pdbx_strand_id
1 'polypeptide(L)'
;MNFINYHNPGTGMEPEGPNAENEKKPTIEVQKDGPYLVHLLKNFRNSKGVFIETQPYMALCRCGKSSSMPFCDGTHLNVGFKGDKREGRVPDRLDTYDGKQITIHDNRGVCSHIGHCTGNVPKVFRRDAEPWIDPDGDNPEYTARIIRMCPSGALSFTSEGKLRKEWGHEPEIFIGPNRSYHVAGNIQLHDPDGNKPETSDHYCLCRCGKSSNKPFCDGTHWYVKFEDEKN
;
A
#
# COMPACT_ATOMS: atom_id res chain seq x y z
N MET A 1 12.82 -75.76 14.29
CA MET A 1 12.04 -75.39 13.09
C MET A 1 12.27 -73.89 12.85
N ASN A 2 12.86 -73.56 11.71
CA ASN A 2 13.45 -72.27 11.41
C ASN A 2 12.39 -71.24 11.02
N PHE A 3 12.42 -70.06 11.62
CA PHE A 3 11.69 -68.87 11.14
C PHE A 3 12.66 -67.98 10.36
N ILE A 4 12.36 -67.79 9.08
CA ILE A 4 13.09 -66.93 8.16
C ILE A 4 12.51 -65.53 8.28
N ASN A 5 13.36 -64.57 8.67
CA ASN A 5 13.08 -63.13 8.63
C ASN A 5 13.23 -62.63 7.19
N TYR A 6 12.19 -62.00 6.62
CA TYR A 6 12.27 -61.19 5.43
C TYR A 6 12.34 -59.70 5.82
N HIS A 7 13.47 -59.11 5.62
CA HIS A 7 13.64 -57.66 5.59
C HIS A 7 13.13 -57.13 4.25
N ASN A 8 12.28 -56.11 4.28
CA ASN A 8 11.88 -55.35 3.13
C ASN A 8 12.37 -53.88 3.31
N PRO A 9 13.32 -53.39 2.56
CA PRO A 9 13.65 -51.97 2.55
C PRO A 9 12.86 -51.29 1.43
N GLY A 10 11.66 -50.80 1.77
CA GLY A 10 10.90 -49.92 0.91
C GLY A 10 11.26 -48.47 1.20
N THR A 11 12.20 -47.92 0.46
CA THR A 11 12.42 -46.48 0.36
C THR A 11 11.28 -45.89 -0.47
N GLY A 12 10.20 -45.51 0.19
CA GLY A 12 9.18 -44.65 -0.38
C GLY A 12 9.74 -43.23 -0.44
N MET A 13 10.20 -42.79 -1.59
CA MET A 13 10.31 -41.36 -1.89
C MET A 13 8.90 -40.82 -2.01
N GLU A 14 8.47 -40.04 -1.02
CA GLU A 14 7.29 -39.19 -1.20
C GLU A 14 7.59 -38.19 -2.33
N PRO A 15 6.64 -37.95 -3.25
CA PRO A 15 6.84 -36.93 -4.26
C PRO A 15 6.92 -35.59 -3.57
N GLU A 16 8.07 -34.92 -3.68
CA GLU A 16 8.22 -33.52 -3.31
C GLU A 16 7.12 -32.74 -4.05
N GLY A 17 6.23 -32.09 -3.28
CA GLY A 17 5.22 -31.21 -3.82
C GLY A 17 5.86 -30.07 -4.61
N PRO A 18 5.14 -29.43 -5.53
CA PRO A 18 5.71 -28.41 -6.39
C PRO A 18 6.38 -27.32 -5.56
N ASN A 19 7.66 -27.08 -5.82
CA ASN A 19 8.55 -26.13 -5.19
C ASN A 19 7.86 -24.74 -5.12
N ALA A 20 7.44 -24.31 -3.95
CA ALA A 20 6.80 -23.01 -3.72
C ALA A 20 7.75 -21.80 -3.96
N GLU A 21 9.01 -22.06 -4.26
CA GLU A 21 10.05 -21.03 -4.44
C GLU A 21 10.08 -20.35 -5.82
N ASN A 22 9.24 -20.74 -6.78
CA ASN A 22 9.31 -20.22 -8.15
C ASN A 22 8.04 -19.51 -8.65
N GLU A 23 7.07 -19.21 -7.78
CA GLU A 23 5.97 -18.30 -8.17
C GLU A 23 6.50 -16.86 -8.24
N LYS A 24 6.57 -16.32 -9.45
CA LYS A 24 6.91 -14.91 -9.67
C LYS A 24 5.94 -14.03 -8.89
N LYS A 25 6.48 -13.22 -7.99
CA LYS A 25 5.69 -12.30 -7.16
C LYS A 25 5.12 -11.16 -8.01
N PRO A 26 3.95 -10.60 -7.66
CA PRO A 26 3.42 -9.44 -8.34
C PRO A 26 4.33 -8.23 -8.17
N THR A 27 4.41 -7.39 -9.22
CA THR A 27 5.20 -6.16 -9.22
C THR A 27 4.42 -5.02 -9.86
N ILE A 28 4.82 -3.78 -9.56
CA ILE A 28 4.29 -2.57 -10.17
C ILE A 28 5.46 -1.76 -10.73
N GLU A 29 5.39 -1.41 -12.01
CA GLU A 29 6.35 -0.51 -12.66
C GLU A 29 5.70 0.84 -12.91
N VAL A 30 6.38 1.91 -12.54
CA VAL A 30 5.94 3.29 -12.81
C VAL A 30 6.47 3.71 -14.18
N GLN A 31 5.57 3.96 -15.14
CA GLN A 31 5.98 4.47 -16.44
C GLN A 31 6.17 5.99 -16.40
N LYS A 32 7.25 6.49 -17.00
CA LYS A 32 7.50 7.95 -17.09
C LYS A 32 6.34 8.61 -17.79
N ASP A 33 5.70 9.60 -17.12
CA ASP A 33 4.51 10.32 -17.62
C ASP A 33 3.36 9.40 -18.12
N GLY A 34 3.34 8.15 -17.64
CA GLY A 34 2.43 7.10 -18.08
C GLY A 34 1.70 6.38 -16.94
N PRO A 35 1.11 5.22 -17.23
CA PRO A 35 0.38 4.40 -16.28
C PRO A 35 1.29 3.70 -15.24
N TYR A 36 0.66 2.97 -14.33
CA TYR A 36 1.31 1.89 -13.59
C TYR A 36 1.14 0.59 -14.37
N LEU A 37 2.26 -0.12 -14.64
CA LEU A 37 2.21 -1.47 -15.20
C LEU A 37 2.24 -2.47 -14.06
N VAL A 38 1.19 -3.26 -13.96
CA VAL A 38 1.02 -4.25 -12.88
C VAL A 38 1.18 -5.64 -13.47
N HIS A 39 2.06 -6.43 -12.88
CA HIS A 39 2.39 -7.78 -13.32
C HIS A 39 1.88 -8.80 -12.31
N LEU A 40 1.30 -9.90 -12.78
CA LEU A 40 1.00 -11.12 -12.05
C LEU A 40 0.13 -10.92 -10.79
N LEU A 41 -0.62 -9.81 -10.69
CA LEU A 41 -1.53 -9.57 -9.59
C LEU A 41 -2.72 -10.54 -9.70
N LYS A 42 -3.06 -11.21 -8.60
CA LYS A 42 -4.22 -12.11 -8.52
C LYS A 42 -5.42 -11.44 -7.84
N ASN A 43 -5.18 -10.62 -6.82
CA ASN A 43 -6.24 -9.97 -6.04
C ASN A 43 -6.34 -8.49 -6.39
N PHE A 44 -7.37 -8.13 -7.14
CA PHE A 44 -7.69 -6.76 -7.49
C PHE A 44 -9.15 -6.48 -7.18
N ARG A 45 -9.45 -5.50 -6.32
CA ARG A 45 -10.82 -5.18 -5.91
C ARG A 45 -11.15 -3.71 -6.12
N ASN A 46 -12.41 -3.46 -6.51
CA ASN A 46 -12.95 -2.10 -6.59
C ASN A 46 -13.36 -1.58 -5.20
N SER A 47 -13.81 -0.33 -5.13
CA SER A 47 -14.21 0.34 -3.89
C SER A 47 -15.42 -0.32 -3.17
N LYS A 48 -16.17 -1.16 -3.86
CA LYS A 48 -17.30 -1.93 -3.32
C LYS A 48 -16.88 -3.31 -2.85
N GLY A 49 -15.57 -3.65 -2.91
CA GLY A 49 -15.03 -4.96 -2.56
C GLY A 49 -15.22 -6.04 -3.61
N VAL A 50 -15.74 -5.69 -4.80
CA VAL A 50 -15.95 -6.64 -5.89
C VAL A 50 -14.63 -6.88 -6.61
N PHE A 51 -14.31 -8.15 -6.87
CA PHE A 51 -13.12 -8.52 -7.63
C PHE A 51 -13.20 -8.03 -9.07
N ILE A 52 -12.12 -7.43 -9.53
CA ILE A 52 -11.89 -7.05 -10.92
C ILE A 52 -11.07 -8.19 -11.56
N GLU A 53 -11.50 -8.64 -12.74
CA GLU A 53 -10.75 -9.65 -13.48
C GLU A 53 -9.33 -9.17 -13.77
N THR A 54 -8.35 -10.02 -13.44
CA THR A 54 -6.94 -9.70 -13.62
C THR A 54 -6.37 -10.41 -14.85
N GLN A 55 -5.43 -9.73 -15.50
CA GLN A 55 -4.59 -10.28 -16.55
C GLN A 55 -3.15 -10.36 -16.04
N PRO A 56 -2.29 -11.23 -16.61
CA PRO A 56 -0.88 -11.29 -16.23
C PRO A 56 -0.17 -9.94 -16.34
N TYR A 57 -0.72 -9.04 -17.16
CA TYR A 57 -0.20 -7.72 -17.45
C TYR A 57 -1.34 -6.70 -17.54
N MET A 58 -1.32 -5.68 -16.69
CA MET A 58 -2.36 -4.65 -16.65
C MET A 58 -1.73 -3.25 -16.60
N ALA A 59 -2.31 -2.29 -17.31
CA ALA A 59 -1.95 -0.88 -17.21
C ALA A 59 -3.02 -0.14 -16.43
N LEU A 60 -2.70 0.39 -15.24
CA LEU A 60 -3.65 1.14 -14.41
C LEU A 60 -3.49 2.65 -14.62
N CYS A 61 -4.63 3.35 -14.65
CA CYS A 61 -4.69 4.79 -14.85
C CYS A 61 -3.97 5.54 -13.72
N ARG A 62 -3.05 6.43 -14.08
CA ARG A 62 -2.31 7.30 -13.16
C ARG A 62 -2.67 8.78 -13.32
N CYS A 63 -3.21 9.17 -14.48
CA CYS A 63 -3.55 10.56 -14.79
C CYS A 63 -4.91 11.03 -14.24
N GLY A 64 -5.77 10.08 -13.84
CA GLY A 64 -7.11 10.35 -13.31
C GLY A 64 -8.12 10.84 -14.35
N LYS A 65 -7.89 10.56 -15.66
CA LYS A 65 -8.73 11.03 -16.77
C LYS A 65 -9.10 9.93 -17.77
N SER A 66 -8.71 8.67 -17.51
CA SER A 66 -9.12 7.55 -18.34
C SER A 66 -10.64 7.38 -18.34
N SER A 67 -11.24 7.13 -19.50
CA SER A 67 -12.65 6.75 -19.63
C SER A 67 -12.90 5.29 -19.26
N SER A 68 -11.83 4.49 -19.13
CA SER A 68 -11.85 3.05 -18.82
C SER A 68 -11.31 2.72 -17.43
N MET A 69 -11.43 3.66 -16.46
CA MET A 69 -10.95 3.42 -15.10
C MET A 69 -11.43 2.07 -14.56
N PRO A 70 -10.56 1.35 -13.84
CA PRO A 70 -9.24 1.74 -13.35
C PRO A 70 -8.10 1.58 -14.37
N PHE A 71 -8.39 1.10 -15.58
CA PHE A 71 -7.39 0.82 -16.61
C PHE A 71 -7.00 2.08 -17.38
N CYS A 72 -5.79 2.06 -17.92
CA CYS A 72 -5.28 3.11 -18.78
C CYS A 72 -5.80 2.93 -20.21
N ASP A 73 -6.31 4.01 -20.80
CA ASP A 73 -6.79 4.07 -22.19
C ASP A 73 -5.93 4.98 -23.09
N GLY A 74 -4.78 5.43 -22.60
CA GLY A 74 -3.90 6.35 -23.34
C GLY A 74 -4.22 7.83 -23.15
N THR A 75 -5.30 8.21 -22.45
CA THR A 75 -5.72 9.61 -22.23
C THR A 75 -4.60 10.47 -21.61
N HIS A 76 -3.68 9.88 -20.85
CA HIS A 76 -2.55 10.60 -20.24
C HIS A 76 -1.70 11.37 -21.28
N LEU A 77 -1.59 10.87 -22.50
CA LEU A 77 -0.88 11.55 -23.61
C LEU A 77 -1.59 12.84 -24.03
N ASN A 78 -2.92 12.80 -24.13
CA ASN A 78 -3.74 13.90 -24.60
C ASN A 78 -3.89 15.01 -23.56
N VAL A 79 -3.85 14.67 -22.27
CA VAL A 79 -4.00 15.65 -21.16
C VAL A 79 -2.66 16.21 -20.64
N GLY A 80 -1.56 15.85 -21.27
CA GLY A 80 -0.22 16.29 -20.87
C GLY A 80 0.14 15.91 -19.43
N PHE A 81 -0.21 14.68 -19.02
CA PHE A 81 0.07 14.20 -17.67
C PHE A 81 1.57 14.18 -17.38
N LYS A 82 1.95 14.70 -16.21
CA LYS A 82 3.32 14.65 -15.69
C LYS A 82 3.38 13.84 -14.39
N GLY A 83 4.31 12.89 -14.37
CA GLY A 83 4.52 11.96 -13.27
C GLY A 83 5.46 12.46 -12.19
N ASP A 84 6.07 13.62 -12.33
CA ASP A 84 7.09 14.13 -11.44
C ASP A 84 6.54 14.56 -10.08
N LYS A 85 7.41 14.55 -9.06
CA LYS A 85 7.17 15.22 -7.77
C LYS A 85 7.23 16.74 -7.97
N ARG A 86 6.44 17.47 -7.19
CA ARG A 86 6.43 18.94 -7.23
C ARG A 86 7.37 19.52 -6.17
N GLU A 87 7.99 20.64 -6.47
CA GLU A 87 8.68 21.45 -5.48
C GLU A 87 7.69 22.00 -4.44
N GLY A 88 8.18 22.26 -3.22
CA GLY A 88 7.36 22.76 -2.12
C GLY A 88 6.32 21.79 -1.56
N ARG A 89 6.36 20.51 -1.96
CA ARG A 89 5.52 19.46 -1.35
C ARG A 89 5.92 19.22 0.10
N VAL A 90 5.00 18.59 0.85
CA VAL A 90 5.35 18.05 2.17
C VAL A 90 6.54 17.06 2.01
N PRO A 91 7.63 17.24 2.75
CA PRO A 91 8.79 16.35 2.65
C PRO A 91 8.46 14.90 3.01
N ASP A 92 9.13 13.95 2.35
CA ASP A 92 9.18 12.55 2.80
C ASP A 92 10.12 12.46 4.01
N ARG A 93 9.58 12.75 5.18
CA ARG A 93 10.31 12.76 6.45
C ARG A 93 9.50 12.01 7.49
N LEU A 94 10.16 11.15 8.25
CA LEU A 94 9.56 10.45 9.37
C LEU A 94 9.73 11.31 10.63
N ASP A 95 8.63 11.90 11.11
CA ASP A 95 8.56 12.60 12.38
C ASP A 95 8.23 11.60 13.50
N THR A 96 8.77 11.82 14.69
CA THR A 96 8.65 10.90 15.83
C THR A 96 8.02 11.61 17.02
N TYR A 97 7.07 10.95 17.66
CA TYR A 97 6.33 11.43 18.82
C TYR A 97 6.42 10.40 19.93
N ASP A 98 7.18 10.73 20.97
CA ASP A 98 7.45 9.83 22.09
C ASP A 98 6.29 9.86 23.12
N GLY A 99 5.83 8.68 23.51
CA GLY A 99 4.87 8.47 24.59
C GLY A 99 5.42 7.48 25.62
N LYS A 100 4.70 7.28 26.72
CA LYS A 100 5.12 6.43 27.84
C LYS A 100 5.18 4.94 27.48
N GLN A 101 4.29 4.47 26.60
CA GLN A 101 4.16 3.05 26.26
C GLN A 101 4.35 2.80 24.76
N ILE A 102 4.08 3.80 23.92
CA ILE A 102 4.17 3.71 22.47
C ILE A 102 4.80 4.99 21.91
N THR A 103 5.74 4.85 21.01
CA THR A 103 6.25 5.96 20.18
C THR A 103 5.61 5.88 18.82
N ILE A 104 5.00 6.97 18.35
CA ILE A 104 4.32 7.01 17.03
C ILE A 104 5.23 7.71 16.04
N HIS A 105 5.31 7.15 14.84
CA HIS A 105 6.05 7.71 13.71
C HIS A 105 5.09 8.10 12.61
N ASP A 106 5.31 9.27 11.98
CA ASP A 106 4.47 9.81 10.92
C ASP A 106 5.31 10.32 9.75
N ASN A 107 5.08 9.77 8.56
CA ASN A 107 5.53 10.37 7.30
C ASN A 107 4.35 11.06 6.62
N ARG A 108 4.22 12.36 6.88
CA ARG A 108 3.12 13.16 6.34
C ARG A 108 3.14 13.24 4.80
N GLY A 109 4.32 13.13 4.18
CA GLY A 109 4.51 13.21 2.74
C GLY A 109 3.78 12.12 1.96
N VAL A 110 3.53 10.94 2.57
CA VAL A 110 2.83 9.81 1.93
C VAL A 110 1.43 9.56 2.52
N CYS A 111 0.91 10.47 3.35
CA CYS A 111 -0.41 10.33 3.95
C CYS A 111 -1.51 10.45 2.90
N SER A 112 -2.29 9.38 2.69
CA SER A 112 -3.42 9.37 1.76
C SER A 112 -4.69 10.03 2.31
N HIS A 113 -4.65 10.56 3.54
CA HIS A 113 -5.74 11.27 4.23
C HIS A 113 -7.05 10.47 4.32
N ILE A 114 -6.97 9.14 4.50
CA ILE A 114 -8.16 8.30 4.64
C ILE A 114 -8.95 8.60 5.92
N GLY A 115 -8.28 9.14 6.95
CA GLY A 115 -8.91 9.65 8.16
C GLY A 115 -9.19 8.62 9.25
N HIS A 116 -8.74 7.37 9.14
CA HIS A 116 -8.92 6.37 10.20
C HIS A 116 -8.31 6.80 11.54
N CYS A 117 -7.13 7.41 11.53
CA CYS A 117 -6.45 7.88 12.73
C CYS A 117 -7.26 8.98 13.44
N THR A 118 -7.56 10.07 12.74
CA THR A 118 -8.27 11.22 13.32
C THR A 118 -9.73 10.95 13.64
N GLY A 119 -10.36 9.96 12.99
CA GLY A 119 -11.76 9.60 13.23
C GLY A 119 -11.95 8.65 14.42
N ASN A 120 -10.98 7.74 14.67
CA ASN A 120 -11.13 6.73 15.72
C ASN A 120 -10.42 7.10 17.02
N VAL A 121 -9.26 7.78 16.95
CA VAL A 121 -8.49 8.19 18.14
C VAL A 121 -8.14 9.70 18.08
N PRO A 122 -9.14 10.59 18.11
CA PRO A 122 -8.95 12.03 17.96
C PRO A 122 -8.16 12.67 19.09
N LYS A 123 -8.04 12.02 20.25
CA LYS A 123 -7.22 12.48 21.38
C LYS A 123 -5.72 12.25 21.12
N VAL A 124 -5.39 11.23 20.31
CA VAL A 124 -4.02 10.96 19.86
C VAL A 124 -3.69 11.78 18.62
N PHE A 125 -4.55 11.75 17.58
CA PHE A 125 -4.33 12.44 16.30
C PHE A 125 -5.18 13.72 16.24
N ARG A 126 -4.64 14.81 16.74
CA ARG A 126 -5.32 16.09 17.02
C ARG A 126 -5.15 17.06 15.85
N ARG A 127 -6.22 17.31 15.09
CA ARG A 127 -6.15 18.14 13.86
C ARG A 127 -5.72 19.57 14.09
N ASP A 128 -6.14 20.14 15.23
CA ASP A 128 -5.99 21.58 15.51
C ASP A 128 -5.05 21.82 16.70
N ALA A 129 -4.11 20.91 16.97
CA ALA A 129 -3.16 21.00 18.06
C ALA A 129 -1.72 20.78 17.59
N GLU A 130 -0.77 21.37 18.32
CA GLU A 130 0.66 21.16 18.11
C GLU A 130 1.32 20.71 19.42
N PRO A 131 2.03 19.59 19.47
CA PRO A 131 2.18 18.62 18.38
C PRO A 131 0.84 17.96 18.02
N TRP A 132 0.63 17.65 16.75
CA TRP A 132 -0.64 17.08 16.28
C TRP A 132 -0.83 15.60 16.69
N ILE A 133 0.25 14.89 17.08
CA ILE A 133 0.20 13.55 17.66
C ILE A 133 0.58 13.61 19.14
N ASP A 134 -0.30 13.04 19.97
CA ASP A 134 -0.09 12.79 21.39
C ASP A 134 -0.22 11.29 21.66
N PRO A 135 0.87 10.53 21.74
CA PRO A 135 0.80 9.08 21.91
C PRO A 135 0.12 8.63 23.20
N ASP A 136 0.11 9.49 24.23
CA ASP A 136 -0.50 9.21 25.54
C ASP A 136 -2.00 9.60 25.59
N GLY A 137 -2.58 10.10 24.49
CA GLY A 137 -3.95 10.60 24.43
C GLY A 137 -5.05 9.53 24.54
N ASP A 138 -4.73 8.26 24.30
CA ASP A 138 -5.67 7.13 24.39
C ASP A 138 -4.94 5.83 24.74
N ASN A 139 -5.69 4.73 24.85
CA ASN A 139 -5.11 3.40 25.09
C ASN A 139 -4.11 3.02 23.98
N PRO A 140 -2.87 2.64 24.34
CA PRO A 140 -1.81 2.38 23.35
C PRO A 140 -2.10 1.18 22.44
N GLU A 141 -2.76 0.13 22.93
CA GLU A 141 -3.11 -1.06 22.13
C GLU A 141 -4.20 -0.72 21.11
N TYR A 142 -5.18 0.09 21.53
CA TYR A 142 -6.22 0.60 20.63
C TYR A 142 -5.62 1.51 19.57
N THR A 143 -4.75 2.43 19.97
CA THR A 143 -4.01 3.33 19.08
C THR A 143 -3.18 2.54 18.06
N ALA A 144 -2.42 1.53 18.51
CA ALA A 144 -1.65 0.64 17.63
C ALA A 144 -2.53 -0.09 16.62
N ARG A 145 -3.74 -0.54 17.02
CA ARG A 145 -4.70 -1.15 16.11
C ARG A 145 -5.17 -0.17 15.03
N ILE A 146 -5.42 1.08 15.39
CA ILE A 146 -5.83 2.10 14.42
C ILE A 146 -4.67 2.49 13.48
N ILE A 147 -3.44 2.56 13.98
CA ILE A 147 -2.25 2.79 13.13
C ILE A 147 -2.12 1.70 12.06
N ARG A 148 -2.36 0.44 12.39
CA ARG A 148 -2.36 -0.68 11.44
C ARG A 148 -3.39 -0.55 10.32
N MET A 149 -4.42 0.26 10.50
CA MET A 149 -5.41 0.55 9.46
C MET A 149 -4.96 1.65 8.49
N CYS A 150 -3.76 2.21 8.65
CA CYS A 150 -3.23 3.22 7.73
C CYS A 150 -2.78 2.55 6.43
N PRO A 151 -3.49 2.73 5.30
CA PRO A 151 -3.19 1.96 4.08
C PRO A 151 -1.99 2.50 3.31
N SER A 152 -1.50 3.68 3.68
CA SER A 152 -0.39 4.34 2.97
C SER A 152 0.98 4.11 3.60
N GLY A 153 1.04 3.43 4.76
CA GLY A 153 2.26 3.29 5.52
C GLY A 153 2.77 4.59 6.16
N ALA A 154 1.99 5.68 6.09
CA ALA A 154 2.37 6.96 6.68
C ALA A 154 2.56 6.88 8.20
N LEU A 155 1.81 6.01 8.87
CA LEU A 155 1.89 5.81 10.31
C LEU A 155 2.53 4.46 10.64
N SER A 156 3.44 4.49 11.58
CA SER A 156 4.03 3.31 12.22
C SER A 156 4.25 3.58 13.72
N PHE A 157 4.64 2.59 14.47
CA PHE A 157 4.89 2.77 15.89
C PHE A 157 6.02 1.87 16.42
N THR A 158 6.66 2.32 17.50
CA THR A 158 7.58 1.51 18.29
C THR A 158 6.90 1.15 19.61
N SER A 159 6.91 -0.12 19.96
CA SER A 159 6.49 -0.64 21.26
C SER A 159 7.51 -1.70 21.72
N GLU A 160 7.81 -1.73 23.01
CA GLU A 160 8.80 -2.65 23.59
C GLU A 160 10.15 -2.64 22.83
N GLY A 161 10.57 -1.45 22.39
CA GLY A 161 11.82 -1.24 21.64
C GLY A 161 11.81 -1.78 20.19
N LYS A 162 10.66 -2.24 19.67
CA LYS A 162 10.54 -2.78 18.30
C LYS A 162 9.70 -1.88 17.43
N LEU A 163 10.25 -1.48 16.29
CA LEU A 163 9.50 -0.77 15.25
C LEU A 163 8.49 -1.73 14.59
N ARG A 164 7.25 -1.27 14.49
CA ARG A 164 6.13 -1.97 13.88
C ARG A 164 5.60 -1.14 12.71
N LYS A 165 5.81 -1.60 11.49
CA LYS A 165 5.37 -0.95 10.25
C LYS A 165 4.95 -1.90 9.14
N GLU A 166 5.05 -3.21 9.38
CA GLU A 166 4.66 -4.27 8.44
C GLU A 166 3.70 -5.22 9.15
N TRP A 167 2.61 -5.58 8.46
CA TRP A 167 1.50 -6.32 9.07
C TRP A 167 1.29 -7.71 8.45
N GLY A 168 2.05 -8.05 7.38
CA GLY A 168 1.99 -9.35 6.73
C GLY A 168 0.74 -9.54 5.87
N HIS A 169 0.37 -8.52 5.10
CA HIS A 169 -0.74 -8.60 4.17
C HIS A 169 -0.48 -9.56 3.00
N GLU A 170 -1.54 -10.17 2.48
CA GLU A 170 -1.49 -10.86 1.20
C GLU A 170 -1.42 -9.86 0.03
N PRO A 171 -0.78 -10.25 -1.11
CA PRO A 171 -0.67 -9.37 -2.26
C PRO A 171 -2.04 -8.98 -2.84
N GLU A 172 -2.35 -7.70 -2.77
CA GLU A 172 -3.61 -7.14 -3.24
C GLU A 172 -3.46 -5.68 -3.70
N ILE A 173 -4.27 -5.29 -4.67
CA ILE A 173 -4.60 -3.88 -4.93
C ILE A 173 -6.09 -3.68 -4.67
N PHE A 174 -6.40 -2.74 -3.78
CA PHE A 174 -7.77 -2.28 -3.51
C PHE A 174 -7.93 -0.83 -3.99
N ILE A 175 -9.01 -0.54 -4.70
CA ILE A 175 -9.32 0.81 -5.15
C ILE A 175 -10.10 1.53 -4.06
N GLY A 176 -9.52 2.54 -3.44
CA GLY A 176 -10.25 3.38 -2.49
C GLY A 176 -11.37 4.18 -3.18
N PRO A 177 -12.58 4.33 -2.56
CA PRO A 177 -13.69 5.07 -3.15
C PRO A 177 -13.28 6.54 -3.38
N ASN A 178 -13.26 6.97 -4.66
CA ASN A 178 -12.79 8.30 -5.08
C ASN A 178 -11.39 8.66 -4.56
N ARG A 179 -10.51 7.65 -4.40
CA ARG A 179 -9.19 7.79 -3.75
C ARG A 179 -8.09 7.07 -4.53
N SER A 180 -6.99 6.81 -3.84
CA SER A 180 -5.80 6.11 -4.30
C SER A 180 -6.02 4.62 -4.56
N TYR A 181 -5.07 3.99 -5.25
CA TYR A 181 -4.85 2.55 -5.16
C TYR A 181 -4.18 2.26 -3.82
N HIS A 182 -4.75 1.35 -3.03
CA HIS A 182 -4.14 0.78 -1.83
C HIS A 182 -3.46 -0.51 -2.24
N VAL A 183 -2.15 -0.54 -2.15
CA VAL A 183 -1.30 -1.69 -2.48
C VAL A 183 -0.88 -2.35 -1.18
N ALA A 184 -1.02 -3.66 -1.08
CA ALA A 184 -0.64 -4.44 0.09
C ALA A 184 0.08 -5.74 -0.29
N GLY A 185 0.75 -6.40 0.68
CA GLY A 185 1.34 -7.72 0.51
C GLY A 185 2.70 -7.73 -0.17
N ASN A 186 3.57 -6.77 0.15
CA ASN A 186 4.94 -6.72 -0.36
C ASN A 186 5.05 -6.72 -1.89
N ILE A 187 4.08 -6.10 -2.59
CA ILE A 187 4.16 -5.89 -4.04
C ILE A 187 5.27 -4.88 -4.31
N GLN A 188 6.31 -5.32 -5.01
CA GLN A 188 7.48 -4.49 -5.26
C GLN A 188 7.16 -3.36 -6.25
N LEU A 189 7.50 -2.12 -5.87
CA LEU A 189 7.39 -0.94 -6.72
C LEU A 189 8.73 -0.66 -7.42
N HIS A 190 8.71 -0.65 -8.74
CA HIS A 190 9.83 -0.23 -9.59
C HIS A 190 9.53 1.16 -10.15
N ASP A 191 10.21 2.17 -9.62
CA ASP A 191 10.10 3.55 -10.06
C ASP A 191 11.44 3.98 -10.68
N PRO A 192 11.47 4.41 -11.96
CA PRO A 192 12.70 4.87 -12.61
C PRO A 192 13.35 6.07 -11.92
N ASP A 193 12.56 6.89 -11.21
CA ASP A 193 13.05 8.02 -10.43
C ASP A 193 13.58 7.61 -9.03
N GLY A 194 13.61 6.30 -8.73
CA GLY A 194 14.15 5.74 -7.49
C GLY A 194 13.28 5.94 -6.24
N ASN A 195 12.03 6.36 -6.39
CA ASN A 195 11.13 6.54 -5.27
C ASN A 195 10.77 5.18 -4.63
N LYS A 196 10.81 5.14 -3.30
CA LYS A 196 10.46 3.95 -2.51
C LYS A 196 9.33 4.27 -1.55
N PRO A 197 8.41 3.33 -1.27
CA PRO A 197 7.39 3.50 -0.24
C PRO A 197 8.02 3.50 1.16
N GLU A 198 7.33 4.08 2.15
CA GLU A 198 7.75 4.09 3.56
C GLU A 198 7.83 2.68 4.15
N THR A 199 6.96 1.79 3.71
CA THR A 199 6.98 0.35 4.02
C THR A 199 6.75 -0.46 2.75
N SER A 200 7.40 -1.61 2.63
CA SER A 200 7.20 -2.53 1.51
C SER A 200 5.88 -3.27 1.61
N ASP A 201 5.36 -3.48 2.83
CA ASP A 201 4.16 -4.27 3.08
C ASP A 201 2.88 -3.60 2.54
N HIS A 202 2.78 -2.26 2.64
CA HIS A 202 1.61 -1.53 2.16
C HIS A 202 1.90 -0.06 1.86
N TYR A 203 1.29 0.46 0.79
CA TYR A 203 1.45 1.86 0.37
C TYR A 203 0.30 2.31 -0.52
N CYS A 204 0.14 3.62 -0.70
CA CYS A 204 -0.90 4.18 -1.56
C CYS A 204 -0.32 4.87 -2.79
N LEU A 205 -0.80 4.50 -3.99
CA LEU A 205 -0.41 5.13 -5.25
C LEU A 205 -1.46 6.15 -5.71
N CYS A 206 -0.99 7.26 -6.26
CA CYS A 206 -1.84 8.33 -6.78
C CYS A 206 -2.66 7.83 -7.97
N ARG A 207 -3.99 8.01 -7.92
CA ARG A 207 -4.93 7.68 -9.00
C ARG A 207 -5.54 8.93 -9.64
N CYS A 208 -5.66 10.03 -8.90
CA CYS A 208 -6.26 11.28 -9.37
C CYS A 208 -5.36 12.12 -10.30
N GLY A 209 -4.07 11.77 -10.42
CA GLY A 209 -3.09 12.47 -11.24
C GLY A 209 -2.60 13.80 -10.67
N LYS A 210 -3.05 14.23 -9.48
CA LYS A 210 -2.80 15.57 -8.91
C LYS A 210 -1.91 15.58 -7.67
N SER A 211 -1.54 14.41 -7.11
CA SER A 211 -0.57 14.34 -6.02
C SER A 211 0.69 15.15 -6.34
N SER A 212 1.21 15.85 -5.34
CA SER A 212 2.50 16.54 -5.42
C SER A 212 3.67 15.59 -5.11
N ASN A 213 3.38 14.42 -4.51
CA ASN A 213 4.38 13.41 -4.14
C ASN A 213 4.28 12.11 -4.98
N LYS A 214 4.04 12.23 -6.30
CA LYS A 214 3.96 11.05 -7.18
C LYS A 214 5.24 10.19 -7.12
N PRO A 215 5.13 8.87 -7.17
CA PRO A 215 3.94 8.06 -7.48
C PRO A 215 2.96 7.92 -6.32
N PHE A 216 3.32 8.32 -5.09
CA PHE A 216 2.50 8.13 -3.91
C PHE A 216 1.31 9.09 -3.85
N CYS A 217 0.29 8.68 -3.12
CA CYS A 217 -0.83 9.55 -2.77
C CYS A 217 -0.43 10.45 -1.60
N ASP A 218 -0.77 11.74 -1.68
CA ASP A 218 -0.58 12.74 -0.63
C ASP A 218 -1.90 13.35 -0.13
N GLY A 219 -3.04 12.73 -0.47
CA GLY A 219 -4.36 13.21 -0.10
C GLY A 219 -4.94 14.30 -1.00
N THR A 220 -4.20 14.79 -2.01
CA THR A 220 -4.67 15.85 -2.93
C THR A 220 -6.02 15.54 -3.60
N HIS A 221 -6.37 14.25 -3.76
CA HIS A 221 -7.66 13.85 -4.34
C HIS A 221 -8.87 14.45 -3.62
N TRP A 222 -8.79 14.75 -2.31
CA TRP A 222 -9.83 15.44 -1.55
C TRP A 222 -10.05 16.87 -2.04
N TYR A 223 -8.97 17.61 -2.24
CA TYR A 223 -9.03 19.02 -2.61
C TYR A 223 -9.46 19.23 -4.06
N VAL A 224 -9.08 18.30 -4.95
CA VAL A 224 -9.47 18.35 -6.35
C VAL A 224 -10.80 17.65 -6.63
N LYS A 225 -11.48 17.17 -5.59
CA LYS A 225 -12.77 16.47 -5.67
C LYS A 225 -12.74 15.37 -6.74
N PHE A 226 -11.72 14.51 -6.66
CA PHE A 226 -11.60 13.40 -7.60
C PHE A 226 -12.74 12.41 -7.42
N GLU A 227 -13.43 12.10 -8.51
CA GLU A 227 -14.54 11.15 -8.55
C GLU A 227 -14.28 10.07 -9.59
N ASP A 228 -14.70 8.84 -9.26
CA ASP A 228 -14.71 7.69 -10.15
C ASP A 228 -15.93 6.83 -9.81
N GLU A 229 -17.00 7.04 -10.56
CA GLU A 229 -18.28 6.37 -10.35
C GLU A 229 -18.24 4.87 -10.66
N LYS A 230 -17.25 4.41 -11.43
CA LYS A 230 -17.13 3.01 -11.85
C LYS A 230 -16.53 2.12 -10.77
N ASN A 231 -15.77 2.72 -9.83
CA ASN A 231 -15.02 1.98 -8.82
C ASN A 231 -15.27 2.47 -7.41
#